data_a0ec8d3daf9fb6c683d473b435f8bcb3
#
_entry.id   a0ec8d3daf9fb6c683d473b435f8bcb3
#
_cell.length_a   1.000
_cell.length_b   1.000
_cell.length_c   1.000
_cell.angle_alpha   90.00
_cell.angle_beta   90.00
_cell.angle_gamma   90.00
#
_symmetry.space_group_name_H-M   'P 1'
#
loop_
_entity.id
_entity.type
_entity.pdbx_description
1 polymer ?
#
loop_
_entity_poly.entity_id
_entity_poly.type
_entity_poly.pdbx_seq_one_letter_code
_entity_poly.pdbx_strand_id
1 'polypeptide(L)'
;MITYPVVEKFVSINGEGQKAGEIAAFIRMRGCNLACNYCDTSWANTKDCPCEFLSAEELITWLKEHSIENVTLTGGEPLLTEEIAPLIEALGTAGFSVEIETNGSVSLNTFDTLAHRPAFTMDYKCPDSGMENAMNTDNFSLLIPKDTVKFVVSSISDLDLSLIHI
;
A
#
# COMPACT_ATOMS: atom_id res chain seq x y z
N MET A 1 -8.38 20.61 -9.34
CA MET A 1 -7.87 19.30 -9.82
C MET A 1 -7.19 18.63 -8.64
N ILE A 2 -7.53 17.39 -8.33
CA ILE A 2 -6.93 16.63 -7.24
C ILE A 2 -5.54 16.18 -7.69
N THR A 3 -4.53 16.34 -6.83
CA THR A 3 -3.16 15.85 -7.08
C THR A 3 -2.65 15.08 -5.87
N TYR A 4 -1.77 14.13 -6.11
CA TYR A 4 -1.26 13.19 -5.12
C TYR A 4 0.23 13.38 -4.91
N PRO A 5 0.73 13.39 -3.68
CA PRO A 5 2.14 13.58 -3.37
C PRO A 5 2.93 12.30 -3.63
N VAL A 6 3.48 12.15 -4.83
CA VAL A 6 4.25 10.98 -5.28
C VAL A 6 5.74 11.22 -5.05
N VAL A 7 6.36 10.38 -4.23
CA VAL A 7 7.79 10.43 -3.92
C VAL A 7 8.61 9.82 -5.03
N GLU A 8 8.15 8.66 -5.53
CA GLU A 8 8.74 7.97 -6.67
C GLU A 8 7.71 7.12 -7.40
N LYS A 9 7.98 6.85 -8.66
CA LYS A 9 7.25 5.88 -9.48
C LYS A 9 8.24 5.12 -10.35
N PHE A 10 8.10 3.80 -10.37
CA PHE A 10 9.01 2.92 -11.12
C PHE A 10 8.33 1.61 -11.49
N VAL A 11 8.91 0.88 -12.44
CA VAL A 11 8.46 -0.45 -12.84
C VAL A 11 9.44 -1.49 -12.31
N SER A 12 8.91 -2.53 -11.67
CA SER A 12 9.70 -3.63 -11.12
C SER A 12 8.89 -4.93 -11.07
N ILE A 13 9.53 -6.00 -10.61
CA ILE A 13 8.84 -7.24 -10.26
C ILE A 13 8.19 -7.05 -8.89
N ASN A 14 6.89 -7.36 -8.77
CA ASN A 14 6.21 -7.37 -7.49
C ASN A 14 6.76 -8.51 -6.62
N GLY A 15 7.21 -8.17 -5.42
CA GLY A 15 7.81 -9.11 -4.48
C GLY A 15 6.81 -9.73 -3.49
N GLU A 16 5.59 -9.22 -3.43
CA GLU A 16 4.63 -9.49 -2.37
C GLU A 16 3.21 -9.71 -2.90
N GLY A 17 2.32 -10.15 -2.01
CA GLY A 17 0.90 -10.31 -2.32
C GLY A 17 0.60 -11.42 -3.32
N GLN A 18 -0.61 -11.37 -3.86
CA GLN A 18 -1.12 -12.37 -4.82
C GLN A 18 -0.42 -12.28 -6.19
N LYS A 19 0.20 -11.13 -6.48
CA LYS A 19 0.87 -10.84 -7.74
C LYS A 19 2.39 -10.95 -7.66
N ALA A 20 2.91 -11.60 -6.61
CA ALA A 20 4.34 -11.83 -6.46
C ALA A 20 4.93 -12.54 -7.68
N GLY A 21 5.99 -11.96 -8.26
CA GLY A 21 6.64 -12.44 -9.48
C GLY A 21 6.13 -11.80 -10.78
N GLU A 22 5.04 -11.05 -10.76
CA GLU A 22 4.54 -10.31 -11.91
C GLU A 22 5.19 -8.93 -12.01
N ILE A 23 5.22 -8.36 -13.22
CA ILE A 23 5.67 -6.97 -13.41
C ILE A 23 4.55 -6.03 -12.93
N ALA A 24 4.92 -5.04 -12.14
CA ALA A 24 4.03 -4.00 -11.64
C ALA A 24 4.69 -2.61 -11.70
N ALA A 25 3.86 -1.60 -11.80
CA ALA A 25 4.25 -0.22 -11.57
C ALA A 25 4.02 0.14 -10.11
N PHE A 26 5.06 0.59 -9.44
CA PHE A 26 5.00 1.06 -8.06
C PHE A 26 4.83 2.58 -8.04
N ILE A 27 3.86 3.06 -7.28
CA ILE A 27 3.64 4.48 -7.03
C ILE A 27 3.74 4.68 -5.52
N ARG A 28 4.83 5.31 -5.07
CA ARG A 28 5.09 5.55 -3.64
C ARG A 28 4.55 6.90 -3.22
N MET A 29 3.59 6.88 -2.30
CA MET A 29 3.01 8.07 -1.68
C MET A 29 3.89 8.58 -0.54
N ARG A 30 3.85 9.88 -0.29
CA ARG A 30 4.58 10.53 0.80
C ARG A 30 3.84 10.40 2.13
N GLY A 31 4.61 10.14 3.19
CA GLY A 31 4.14 10.21 4.57
C GLY A 31 3.65 8.89 5.14
N CYS A 32 3.84 8.71 6.43
CA CYS A 32 3.38 7.57 7.22
C CYS A 32 3.01 8.04 8.62
N ASN A 33 2.05 7.38 9.24
CA ASN A 33 1.66 7.60 10.62
C ASN A 33 2.41 6.69 11.61
N LEU A 34 3.22 5.76 11.11
CA LEU A 34 4.01 4.82 11.92
C LEU A 34 5.51 5.15 11.84
N ALA A 35 6.26 4.68 12.85
CA ALA A 35 7.71 4.81 12.94
C ALA A 35 8.32 3.44 13.32
N CYS A 36 8.17 2.46 12.42
CA CYS A 36 8.66 1.11 12.65
C CYS A 36 10.18 1.07 12.79
N ASN A 37 10.71 0.26 13.73
CA ASN A 37 12.12 0.15 14.01
C ASN A 37 12.98 -0.29 12.81
N TYR A 38 12.40 -1.09 11.92
CA TYR A 38 13.06 -1.66 10.73
C TYR A 38 12.60 -1.01 9.42
N CYS A 39 12.04 0.21 9.46
CA CYS A 39 11.53 0.87 8.27
C CYS A 39 12.64 1.18 7.25
N ASP A 40 12.58 0.56 6.09
CA ASP A 40 13.51 0.75 4.97
C ASP A 40 13.23 2.00 4.12
N THR A 41 12.02 2.58 4.27
CA THR A 41 11.54 3.75 3.54
C THR A 41 11.28 4.95 4.46
N SER A 42 11.92 5.01 5.63
CA SER A 42 11.75 6.11 6.60
C SER A 42 12.02 7.50 6.00
N TRP A 43 12.84 7.58 4.97
CA TRP A 43 13.13 8.82 4.22
C TRP A 43 11.89 9.40 3.51
N ALA A 44 10.92 8.55 3.10
CA ALA A 44 9.68 8.96 2.44
C ALA A 44 8.58 9.39 3.43
N ASN A 45 8.78 9.15 4.74
CA ASN A 45 7.76 9.35 5.77
C ASN A 45 7.64 10.78 6.28
N THR A 46 8.63 11.63 5.98
CA THR A 46 8.65 13.02 6.46
C THR A 46 7.81 13.93 5.57
N LYS A 47 7.20 14.96 6.18
CA LYS A 47 6.42 15.97 5.44
C LYS A 47 7.27 16.77 4.45
N ASP A 48 8.57 16.87 4.71
CA ASP A 48 9.54 17.62 3.90
C ASP A 48 10.20 16.74 2.82
N CYS A 49 9.82 15.44 2.73
CA CYS A 49 10.33 14.58 1.67
C CYS A 49 9.95 15.17 0.31
N PRO A 50 10.92 15.37 -0.60
CA PRO A 50 10.64 15.82 -1.96
C PRO A 50 9.66 14.89 -2.66
N CYS A 51 8.65 15.47 -3.31
CA CYS A 51 7.66 14.71 -4.08
C CYS A 51 7.16 15.53 -5.27
N GLU A 52 6.64 14.83 -6.27
CA GLU A 52 5.86 15.43 -7.34
C GLU A 52 4.37 15.39 -6.98
N PHE A 53 3.63 16.44 -7.30
CA PHE A 53 2.18 16.44 -7.16
C PHE A 53 1.56 16.09 -8.51
N LEU A 54 1.11 14.84 -8.66
CA LEU A 54 0.58 14.29 -9.90
C LEU A 54 -0.93 14.04 -9.80
N SER A 55 -1.65 14.40 -10.85
CA SER A 55 -3.06 14.03 -11.00
C SER A 55 -3.23 12.55 -11.37
N ALA A 56 -4.45 12.03 -11.20
CA ALA A 56 -4.78 10.67 -11.66
C ALA A 56 -4.54 10.51 -13.17
N GLU A 57 -4.83 11.55 -13.97
CA GLU A 57 -4.65 11.53 -15.42
C GLU A 57 -3.18 11.43 -15.81
N GLU A 58 -2.28 12.17 -15.14
CA GLU A 58 -0.84 12.09 -15.37
C GLU A 58 -0.27 10.70 -14.99
N LEU A 59 -0.75 10.13 -13.88
CA LEU A 59 -0.37 8.78 -13.46
C LEU A 59 -0.86 7.73 -14.46
N ILE A 60 -2.11 7.81 -14.91
CA ILE A 60 -2.67 6.89 -15.92
C ILE A 60 -1.90 7.00 -17.24
N THR A 61 -1.53 8.20 -17.65
CA THR A 61 -0.75 8.42 -18.87
C THR A 61 0.62 7.74 -18.75
N TRP A 62 1.32 7.96 -17.64
CA TRP A 62 2.60 7.33 -17.36
C TRP A 62 2.51 5.79 -17.36
N LEU A 63 1.47 5.22 -16.76
CA LEU A 63 1.24 3.77 -16.74
C LEU A 63 1.04 3.19 -18.15
N LYS A 64 0.25 3.86 -18.98
CA LYS A 64 0.00 3.46 -20.38
C LYS A 64 1.25 3.52 -21.23
N GLU A 65 2.10 4.52 -21.05
CA GLU A 65 3.40 4.64 -21.74
C GLU A 65 4.33 3.48 -21.45
N HIS A 66 4.23 2.88 -20.25
CA HIS A 66 5.03 1.73 -19.83
C HIS A 66 4.37 0.38 -20.13
N SER A 67 3.14 0.37 -20.67
CA SER A 67 2.38 -0.86 -21.00
C SER A 67 2.21 -1.79 -19.78
N ILE A 68 1.97 -1.22 -18.60
CA ILE A 68 1.78 -1.95 -17.33
C ILE A 68 0.31 -2.07 -17.01
N GLU A 69 -0.11 -3.25 -16.56
CA GLU A 69 -1.49 -3.53 -16.13
C GLU A 69 -1.63 -3.58 -14.60
N ASN A 70 -0.58 -4.01 -13.89
CA ASN A 70 -0.56 -4.11 -12.44
C ASN A 70 0.02 -2.84 -11.81
N VAL A 71 -0.69 -2.25 -10.87
CA VAL A 71 -0.28 -1.05 -10.15
C VAL A 71 -0.26 -1.33 -8.66
N THR A 72 0.87 -1.14 -8.02
CA THR A 72 1.02 -1.21 -6.57
C THR A 72 1.14 0.20 -5.99
N LEU A 73 0.11 0.63 -5.28
CA LEU A 73 0.16 1.84 -4.46
C LEU A 73 0.83 1.48 -3.14
N THR A 74 1.94 2.13 -2.85
CA THR A 74 2.75 1.92 -1.66
C THR A 74 3.19 3.26 -1.08
N GLY A 75 4.16 3.27 -0.19
CA GLY A 75 4.71 4.54 0.28
C GLY A 75 5.25 4.45 1.68
N GLY A 76 4.96 5.46 2.47
CA GLY A 76 4.84 5.31 3.90
C GLY A 76 3.55 4.56 4.22
N GLU A 77 2.42 5.28 4.26
CA GLU A 77 1.08 4.67 4.30
C GLU A 77 0.20 5.30 3.22
N PRO A 78 -0.07 4.60 2.11
CA PRO A 78 -0.82 5.16 0.99
C PRO A 78 -2.26 5.53 1.35
N LEU A 79 -2.90 4.82 2.30
CA LEU A 79 -4.28 5.07 2.70
C LEU A 79 -4.48 6.36 3.51
N LEU A 80 -3.39 7.02 3.95
CA LEU A 80 -3.43 8.35 4.54
C LEU A 80 -3.45 9.47 3.51
N THR A 81 -3.16 9.16 2.26
CA THR A 81 -3.17 10.16 1.19
C THR A 81 -4.58 10.68 1.00
N GLU A 82 -4.74 12.00 1.09
CA GLU A 82 -6.01 12.66 0.89
C GLU A 82 -6.58 12.31 -0.51
N GLU A 83 -7.88 12.02 -0.56
CA GLU A 83 -8.57 11.65 -1.81
C GLU A 83 -7.99 10.42 -2.52
N ILE A 84 -7.39 9.46 -1.80
CA ILE A 84 -6.82 8.24 -2.41
C ILE A 84 -7.90 7.35 -3.06
N ALA A 85 -9.13 7.34 -2.52
CA ALA A 85 -10.23 6.55 -3.07
C ALA A 85 -10.59 6.96 -4.52
N PRO A 86 -10.74 8.26 -4.87
CA PRO A 86 -10.84 8.71 -6.25
C PRO A 86 -9.69 8.26 -7.17
N LEU A 87 -8.45 8.19 -6.68
CA LEU A 87 -7.33 7.67 -7.49
C LEU A 87 -7.53 6.18 -7.80
N ILE A 88 -7.88 5.39 -6.78
CA ILE A 88 -8.12 3.94 -6.94
C ILE A 88 -9.22 3.71 -7.98
N GLU A 89 -10.34 4.43 -7.88
CA GLU A 89 -11.45 4.34 -8.84
C GLU A 89 -11.04 4.76 -10.26
N ALA A 90 -10.25 5.82 -10.40
CA ALA A 90 -9.76 6.27 -11.70
C ALA A 90 -8.84 5.23 -12.35
N LEU A 91 -7.94 4.64 -11.58
CA LEU A 91 -7.05 3.56 -12.05
C LEU A 91 -7.85 2.32 -12.47
N GLY A 92 -8.80 1.88 -11.63
CA GLY A 92 -9.66 0.74 -11.95
C GLY A 92 -10.53 0.98 -13.19
N THR A 93 -11.12 2.17 -13.32
CA THR A 93 -11.89 2.57 -14.50
C THR A 93 -11.03 2.59 -15.77
N ALA A 94 -9.76 2.94 -15.65
CA ALA A 94 -8.80 2.92 -16.76
C ALA A 94 -8.30 1.50 -17.12
N GLY A 95 -8.73 0.47 -16.39
CA GLY A 95 -8.46 -0.94 -16.64
C GLY A 95 -7.25 -1.51 -15.90
N PHE A 96 -6.67 -0.78 -14.94
CA PHE A 96 -5.55 -1.27 -14.15
C PHE A 96 -6.00 -2.18 -13.00
N SER A 97 -5.20 -3.21 -12.72
CA SER A 97 -5.32 -4.02 -11.52
C SER A 97 -4.56 -3.34 -10.38
N VAL A 98 -5.29 -2.82 -9.39
CA VAL A 98 -4.70 -2.06 -8.28
C VAL A 98 -4.50 -2.95 -7.05
N GLU A 99 -3.30 -2.96 -6.53
CA GLU A 99 -2.92 -3.49 -5.22
C GLU A 99 -2.46 -2.35 -4.31
N ILE A 100 -2.75 -2.47 -3.02
CA ILE A 100 -2.31 -1.51 -2.00
C ILE A 100 -1.50 -2.24 -0.94
N GLU A 101 -0.24 -1.83 -0.78
CA GLU A 101 0.58 -2.20 0.37
C GLU A 101 0.28 -1.24 1.51
N THR A 102 -0.38 -1.72 2.55
CA THR A 102 -0.77 -0.91 3.72
C THR A 102 -0.20 -1.45 5.01
N ASN A 103 0.08 -0.56 5.95
CA ASN A 103 0.55 -0.91 7.29
C ASN A 103 -0.57 -1.40 8.24
N GLY A 104 -1.81 -1.46 7.77
CA GLY A 104 -2.96 -1.98 8.51
C GLY A 104 -3.51 -1.08 9.62
N SER A 105 -3.00 0.15 9.80
CA SER A 105 -3.48 1.07 10.83
C SER A 105 -4.73 1.87 10.43
N VAL A 106 -4.94 2.05 9.13
CA VAL A 106 -6.09 2.76 8.56
C VAL A 106 -7.24 1.79 8.35
N SER A 107 -8.47 2.20 8.63
CA SER A 107 -9.65 1.36 8.38
C SER A 107 -9.86 1.11 6.88
N LEU A 108 -10.01 -0.15 6.50
CA LEU A 108 -10.31 -0.57 5.13
C LEU A 108 -11.78 -0.40 4.74
N ASN A 109 -12.65 -0.09 5.69
CA ASN A 109 -14.10 -0.05 5.50
C ASN A 109 -14.54 0.90 4.36
N THR A 110 -13.88 2.04 4.22
CA THR A 110 -14.16 3.01 3.16
C THR A 110 -13.85 2.45 1.76
N PHE A 111 -12.88 1.57 1.65
CA PHE A 111 -12.41 1.01 0.39
C PHE A 111 -13.17 -0.24 -0.04
N ASP A 112 -13.84 -0.91 0.91
CA ASP A 112 -14.62 -2.13 0.65
C ASP A 112 -15.83 -1.87 -0.25
N THR A 113 -16.36 -0.66 -0.26
CA THR A 113 -17.53 -0.24 -1.04
C THR A 113 -17.20 0.37 -2.40
N LEU A 114 -15.93 0.47 -2.78
CA LEU A 114 -15.52 1.00 -4.08
C LEU A 114 -15.96 0.08 -5.22
N ALA A 115 -16.36 0.66 -6.35
CA ALA A 115 -16.70 -0.11 -7.55
C ALA A 115 -15.48 -0.90 -8.07
N HIS A 116 -14.28 -0.32 -7.94
CA HIS A 116 -13.01 -0.96 -8.26
C HIS A 116 -12.20 -1.19 -6.96
N ARG A 117 -12.75 -2.01 -6.05
CA ARG A 117 -12.05 -2.34 -4.81
C ARG A 117 -10.66 -2.92 -5.12
N PRO A 118 -9.57 -2.34 -4.58
CA PRO A 118 -8.21 -2.86 -4.80
C PRO A 118 -8.01 -4.19 -4.08
N ALA A 119 -6.94 -4.92 -4.41
CA ALA A 119 -6.40 -5.94 -3.53
C ALA A 119 -5.57 -5.28 -2.43
N PHE A 120 -5.57 -5.84 -1.22
CA PHE A 120 -4.73 -5.35 -0.13
C PHE A 120 -3.65 -6.38 0.19
N THR A 121 -2.41 -5.91 0.29
CA THR A 121 -1.33 -6.59 0.98
C THR A 121 -1.12 -5.84 2.30
N MET A 122 -1.76 -6.36 3.36
CA MET A 122 -1.79 -5.73 4.68
C MET A 122 -0.66 -6.28 5.54
N ASP A 123 0.24 -5.41 5.95
CA ASP A 123 1.39 -5.75 6.79
C ASP A 123 0.98 -5.70 8.27
N TYR A 124 0.90 -6.87 8.91
CA TYR A 124 0.74 -6.94 10.36
C TYR A 124 2.04 -6.53 11.05
N LYS A 125 1.99 -5.46 11.82
CA LYS A 125 3.15 -4.95 12.56
C LYS A 125 3.38 -5.77 13.81
N CYS A 126 4.32 -6.72 13.73
CA CYS A 126 4.72 -7.55 14.86
C CYS A 126 5.34 -6.73 16.00
N PRO A 127 5.45 -7.28 17.22
CA PRO A 127 5.93 -6.56 18.42
C PRO A 127 7.26 -5.82 18.21
N ASP A 128 8.24 -6.43 17.54
CA ASP A 128 9.56 -5.83 17.31
C ASP A 128 9.55 -4.65 16.34
N SER A 129 8.46 -4.44 15.62
CA SER A 129 8.24 -3.20 14.86
C SER A 129 8.14 -1.96 15.77
N GLY A 130 7.76 -2.16 17.03
CA GLY A 130 7.37 -1.11 17.97
C GLY A 130 6.00 -0.48 17.68
N MET A 131 5.26 -0.99 16.68
CA MET A 131 4.01 -0.37 16.18
C MET A 131 2.80 -1.31 16.23
N GLU A 132 2.89 -2.47 16.88
CA GLU A 132 1.79 -3.44 16.97
C GLU A 132 0.50 -2.80 17.52
N ASN A 133 0.60 -1.95 18.55
CA ASN A 133 -0.55 -1.28 19.15
C ASN A 133 -1.26 -0.27 18.21
N ALA A 134 -0.66 0.07 17.09
CA ALA A 134 -1.26 0.95 16.10
C ALA A 134 -2.09 0.19 15.04
N MET A 135 -2.07 -1.14 15.08
CA MET A 135 -2.84 -1.97 14.16
C MET A 135 -4.35 -1.81 14.38
N ASN A 136 -5.09 -1.64 13.30
CA ASN A 136 -6.54 -1.73 13.32
C ASN A 136 -6.95 -3.19 13.02
N THR A 137 -7.13 -3.98 14.08
CA THR A 137 -7.45 -5.41 13.95
C THR A 137 -8.83 -5.69 13.37
N ASP A 138 -9.75 -4.71 13.35
CA ASP A 138 -11.05 -4.86 12.69
C ASP A 138 -10.91 -5.05 11.19
N ASN A 139 -9.80 -4.62 10.59
CA ASN A 139 -9.50 -4.82 9.18
C ASN A 139 -9.48 -6.29 8.78
N PHE A 140 -9.12 -7.22 9.67
CA PHE A 140 -9.13 -8.65 9.35
C PHE A 140 -10.50 -9.16 8.91
N SER A 141 -11.57 -8.60 9.46
CA SER A 141 -12.95 -8.97 9.10
C SER A 141 -13.37 -8.47 7.71
N LEU A 142 -12.62 -7.54 7.13
CA LEU A 142 -12.87 -6.92 5.83
C LEU A 142 -12.04 -7.55 4.70
N LEU A 143 -11.07 -8.42 5.04
CA LEU A 143 -10.24 -9.08 4.04
C LEU A 143 -11.03 -10.17 3.30
N ILE A 144 -10.74 -10.27 2.01
CA ILE A 144 -11.35 -11.25 1.11
C ILE A 144 -10.26 -12.10 0.42
N PRO A 145 -10.58 -13.18 -0.29
CA PRO A 145 -9.57 -14.10 -0.85
C PRO A 145 -8.54 -13.49 -1.80
N LYS A 146 -8.77 -12.30 -2.34
CA LYS A 146 -7.77 -11.58 -3.16
C LYS A 146 -6.79 -10.74 -2.34
N ASP A 147 -6.99 -10.64 -1.03
CA ASP A 147 -6.12 -9.89 -0.14
C ASP A 147 -5.07 -10.80 0.50
N THR A 148 -4.00 -10.22 0.98
CA THR A 148 -2.88 -10.91 1.61
C THR A 148 -2.57 -10.26 2.96
N VAL A 149 -2.27 -11.06 3.98
CA VAL A 149 -1.67 -10.58 5.23
C VAL A 149 -0.18 -10.93 5.20
N LYS A 150 0.66 -9.93 5.42
CA LYS A 150 2.10 -10.05 5.48
C LYS A 150 2.57 -9.87 6.92
N PHE A 151 3.56 -10.64 7.34
CA PHE A 151 4.26 -10.50 8.62
C PHE A 151 5.73 -10.24 8.36
N VAL A 152 6.24 -9.10 8.81
CA VAL A 152 7.68 -8.82 8.83
C VAL A 152 8.22 -9.28 10.18
N VAL A 153 9.02 -10.34 10.16
CA VAL A 153 9.51 -11.02 11.34
C VAL A 153 10.98 -10.66 11.55
N SER A 154 11.31 -10.09 12.71
CA SER A 154 12.68 -9.72 13.10
C SER A 154 13.20 -10.48 14.33
N SER A 155 12.35 -11.23 15.02
CA SER A 155 12.70 -12.05 16.19
C SER A 155 11.96 -13.39 16.21
N ILE A 156 12.37 -14.28 17.13
CA ILE A 156 11.66 -15.54 17.38
C ILE A 156 10.26 -15.26 17.93
N SER A 157 10.09 -14.23 18.73
CA SER A 157 8.78 -13.82 19.25
C SER A 157 7.82 -13.41 18.14
N ASP A 158 8.30 -12.65 17.15
CA ASP A 158 7.50 -12.27 15.97
C ASP A 158 7.14 -13.51 15.14
N LEU A 159 8.08 -14.46 14.99
CA LEU A 159 7.85 -15.70 14.26
C LEU A 159 6.75 -16.53 14.93
N ASP A 160 6.83 -16.73 16.25
CA ASP A 160 5.84 -17.47 17.01
C ASP A 160 4.44 -16.84 16.86
N LEU A 161 4.37 -15.50 16.93
CA LEU A 161 3.12 -14.76 16.72
C LEU A 161 2.56 -14.99 15.31
N SER A 162 3.41 -14.91 14.28
CA SER A 162 2.97 -15.10 12.89
C SER A 162 2.41 -16.50 12.65
N LEU A 163 2.98 -17.53 13.28
CA LEU A 163 2.54 -18.92 13.15
C LEU A 163 1.19 -19.18 13.81
N ILE A 164 0.84 -18.45 14.87
CA ILE A 164 -0.46 -18.56 15.52
C ILE A 164 -1.59 -18.07 14.59
N HIS A 165 -1.30 -17.10 13.74
CA HIS A 165 -2.29 -16.51 12.83
C HIS A 165 -2.39 -17.19 11.46
N ILE A 166 -1.47 -18.09 11.14
CA ILE A 166 -1.51 -18.92 9.93
C ILE A 166 -2.32 -20.20 10.19
#